data_f6aa6d99b8f883777329883bcacd91b2
#
_entry.id   f6aa6d99b8f883777329883bcacd91b2
#
_cell.length_a   1.000
_cell.length_b   1.000
_cell.length_c   1.000
_cell.angle_alpha   90.00
_cell.angle_beta   90.00
_cell.angle_gamma   90.00
#
_symmetry.space_group_name_H-M   'P 1'
#
loop_
_entity.id
_entity.type
_entity.pdbx_description
1 polymer ?
#
loop_
_entity_poly.entity_id
_entity_poly.type
_entity_poly.pdbx_seq_one_letter_code
_entity_poly.pdbx_strand_id
1 'polypeptide(L)'
;MRALRIVAAATLFAVLLPAWPAPAAETARAPAQWARGLEHQRQADRGDGTFLNPVLAGDHPDPSVLKDGDDYYLTLSSFDAYPGLPIWHSRDLVNWQPLGHAITRNVGSIWAPDIVKHRGRYFIYFPARTGERRSNFVVWADDIKGPWSAPIDIGLGGYIDPGHAVGEDGKRYLFLSGGDYVQLADDGLSVAGTPKHVYDGWRYPQDWDVEAYAQEGPKIHLRNGWYYMTTAVGGTAGPPTGHMVITARSRSIHGPWENAPNNPITRTQSAAEPW
;
A
#
# COMPACT_ATOMS: atom_id res chain seq x y z
N MET A 1 -87.57 -32.45 19.02
CA MET A 1 -86.12 -32.33 19.09
C MET A 1 -85.68 -31.58 17.87
N ARG A 2 -85.31 -30.30 18.00
CA ARG A 2 -84.83 -29.41 16.88
C ARG A 2 -83.35 -29.45 16.82
N ALA A 3 -82.81 -29.86 15.69
CA ALA A 3 -81.38 -29.82 15.44
C ALA A 3 -80.90 -28.43 15.01
N LEU A 4 -79.96 -27.89 15.74
CA LEU A 4 -79.35 -26.60 15.51
C LEU A 4 -78.21 -26.80 14.50
N ARG A 5 -78.30 -26.16 13.32
CA ARG A 5 -77.19 -26.12 12.31
C ARG A 5 -76.38 -24.89 12.61
N ILE A 6 -75.10 -25.12 12.93
CA ILE A 6 -74.07 -24.07 13.02
C ILE A 6 -73.47 -23.89 11.65
N VAL A 7 -73.61 -22.70 11.08
CA VAL A 7 -72.90 -22.28 9.85
C VAL A 7 -71.63 -21.57 10.29
N ALA A 8 -70.48 -22.17 9.97
CA ALA A 8 -69.19 -21.53 10.17
C ALA A 8 -68.85 -20.65 8.94
N ALA A 9 -68.73 -19.34 9.13
CA ALA A 9 -68.26 -18.41 8.14
C ALA A 9 -66.73 -18.40 8.20
N ALA A 10 -66.09 -18.86 7.12
CA ALA A 10 -64.62 -18.75 6.96
C ALA A 10 -64.27 -17.38 6.34
N THR A 11 -63.65 -16.53 7.10
CA THR A 11 -63.13 -15.23 6.64
C THR A 11 -61.76 -15.46 6.06
N LEU A 12 -61.63 -15.34 4.73
CA LEU A 12 -60.31 -15.32 4.05
C LEU A 12 -59.66 -13.97 4.28
N PHE A 13 -58.57 -13.95 5.04
CA PHE A 13 -57.64 -12.82 5.10
C PHE A 13 -56.70 -12.92 3.90
N ALA A 14 -56.86 -12.06 2.91
CA ALA A 14 -55.88 -11.87 1.86
C ALA A 14 -54.71 -11.03 2.41
N VAL A 15 -53.56 -11.68 2.64
CA VAL A 15 -52.33 -11.00 3.00
C VAL A 15 -51.73 -10.40 1.69
N LEU A 16 -51.91 -9.10 1.54
CA LEU A 16 -51.19 -8.34 0.50
C LEU A 16 -49.71 -8.23 0.88
N LEU A 17 -48.88 -9.08 0.32
CA LEU A 17 -47.41 -8.90 0.38
C LEU A 17 -47.01 -7.68 -0.45
N PRO A 18 -46.19 -6.77 0.08
CA PRO A 18 -45.67 -5.67 -0.70
C PRO A 18 -44.80 -6.22 -1.85
N ALA A 19 -45.15 -5.85 -3.07
CA ALA A 19 -44.32 -6.17 -4.21
C ALA A 19 -42.96 -5.46 -4.08
N TRP A 20 -41.92 -6.25 -3.96
CA TRP A 20 -40.54 -5.73 -4.03
C TRP A 20 -40.33 -5.15 -5.42
N PRO A 21 -39.78 -3.91 -5.56
CA PRO A 21 -39.47 -3.39 -6.86
C PRO A 21 -38.47 -4.32 -7.55
N ALA A 22 -38.78 -4.71 -8.76
CA ALA A 22 -37.84 -5.46 -9.59
C ALA A 22 -36.53 -4.66 -9.73
N PRO A 23 -35.36 -5.32 -9.67
CA PRO A 23 -34.11 -4.63 -9.89
C PRO A 23 -34.17 -3.93 -11.26
N ALA A 24 -33.85 -2.64 -11.27
CA ALA A 24 -33.78 -1.88 -12.52
C ALA A 24 -32.85 -2.62 -13.49
N ALA A 25 -33.31 -2.84 -14.72
CA ALA A 25 -32.50 -3.46 -15.76
C ALA A 25 -31.18 -2.70 -15.86
N GLU A 26 -30.08 -3.41 -15.60
CA GLU A 26 -28.72 -2.88 -15.75
C GLU A 26 -28.55 -2.52 -17.23
N THR A 27 -28.69 -1.23 -17.54
CA THR A 27 -28.42 -0.73 -18.88
C THR A 27 -26.99 -1.11 -19.23
N ALA A 28 -26.80 -1.88 -20.28
CA ALA A 28 -25.49 -2.28 -20.77
C ALA A 28 -24.61 -1.01 -20.88
N ARG A 29 -23.65 -0.88 -19.98
CA ARG A 29 -22.72 0.26 -19.96
C ARG A 29 -21.93 0.24 -21.26
N ALA A 30 -21.86 1.40 -21.92
CA ALA A 30 -20.96 1.57 -23.05
C ALA A 30 -19.53 1.15 -22.62
N PRO A 31 -18.74 0.52 -23.49
CA PRO A 31 -17.38 0.15 -23.17
C PRO A 31 -16.61 1.34 -22.65
N ALA A 32 -15.84 1.14 -21.59
CA ALA A 32 -15.09 2.17 -20.93
C ALA A 32 -14.14 2.86 -21.93
N GLN A 33 -14.37 4.12 -22.18
CA GLN A 33 -13.44 4.94 -22.95
C GLN A 33 -12.56 5.72 -22.01
N TRP A 34 -11.27 5.78 -22.35
CA TRP A 34 -10.32 6.60 -21.61
C TRP A 34 -10.69 8.08 -21.74
N ALA A 35 -10.90 8.75 -20.61
CA ALA A 35 -10.97 10.19 -20.57
C ALA A 35 -9.61 10.80 -20.97
N ARG A 36 -9.64 11.96 -21.62
CA ARG A 36 -8.42 12.68 -22.00
C ARG A 36 -8.30 13.92 -21.13
N GLY A 37 -7.17 14.07 -20.44
CA GLY A 37 -6.79 15.27 -19.72
C GLY A 37 -6.27 16.36 -20.66
N LEU A 38 -5.75 17.41 -20.07
CA LEU A 38 -5.01 18.45 -20.80
C LEU A 38 -3.86 17.80 -21.59
N GLU A 39 -3.55 18.34 -22.74
CA GLU A 39 -2.47 17.86 -23.62
C GLU A 39 -2.62 16.39 -24.05
N HIS A 40 -3.86 15.91 -24.16
CA HIS A 40 -4.17 14.52 -24.51
C HIS A 40 -3.73 13.48 -23.48
N GLN A 41 -3.38 13.87 -22.28
CA GLN A 41 -3.12 12.95 -21.20
C GLN A 41 -4.37 12.19 -20.79
N ARG A 42 -4.15 10.97 -20.35
CA ARG A 42 -5.22 10.13 -19.83
C ARG A 42 -5.67 10.62 -18.46
N GLN A 43 -6.98 10.66 -18.22
CA GLN A 43 -7.57 10.78 -16.89
C GLN A 43 -8.15 9.44 -16.45
N ALA A 44 -7.88 9.05 -15.21
CA ALA A 44 -8.45 7.83 -14.63
C ALA A 44 -9.91 8.02 -14.23
N ASP A 45 -10.25 9.15 -13.61
CA ASP A 45 -11.60 9.48 -13.17
C ASP A 45 -12.53 9.66 -14.40
N ARG A 46 -13.66 8.97 -14.37
CA ARG A 46 -14.66 8.99 -15.44
C ARG A 46 -15.79 9.96 -15.17
N GLY A 47 -15.80 10.64 -14.01
CA GLY A 47 -16.81 11.60 -13.62
C GLY A 47 -18.19 11.00 -13.26
N ASP A 48 -18.31 9.68 -13.22
CA ASP A 48 -19.53 8.93 -12.89
C ASP A 48 -19.41 8.12 -11.58
N GLY A 49 -18.38 8.39 -10.78
CA GLY A 49 -18.06 7.64 -9.56
C GLY A 49 -17.26 6.36 -9.83
N THR A 50 -16.81 6.15 -11.07
CA THR A 50 -15.93 5.03 -11.44
C THR A 50 -14.61 5.55 -12.00
N PHE A 51 -13.59 4.70 -11.98
CA PHE A 51 -12.27 5.04 -12.50
C PHE A 51 -11.64 3.86 -13.24
N LEU A 52 -10.60 4.14 -13.99
CA LEU A 52 -9.81 3.17 -14.73
C LEU A 52 -8.39 3.08 -14.15
N ASN A 53 -7.91 1.89 -13.95
CA ASN A 53 -6.50 1.64 -13.62
C ASN A 53 -5.60 1.73 -14.86
N PRO A 54 -4.33 2.11 -14.67
CA PRO A 54 -3.75 2.72 -13.47
C PRO A 54 -4.25 4.14 -13.25
N VAL A 55 -4.43 4.56 -11.99
CA VAL A 55 -4.87 5.93 -11.64
C VAL A 55 -3.82 6.99 -12.00
N LEU A 56 -2.54 6.64 -11.94
CA LEU A 56 -1.43 7.41 -12.47
C LEU A 56 -0.80 6.61 -13.62
N ALA A 57 -0.87 7.15 -14.84
CA ALA A 57 -0.26 6.53 -16.00
C ALA A 57 1.20 6.95 -16.11
N GLY A 58 2.07 6.01 -16.49
CA GLY A 58 3.50 6.23 -16.63
C GLY A 58 4.33 5.35 -15.70
N ASP A 59 5.61 5.68 -15.58
CA ASP A 59 6.55 4.98 -14.71
C ASP A 59 6.46 5.55 -13.28
N HIS A 60 5.68 4.89 -12.45
CA HIS A 60 5.40 5.25 -11.06
C HIS A 60 5.62 4.06 -10.12
N PRO A 61 6.85 3.54 -10.01
CA PRO A 61 7.16 2.34 -9.24
C PRO A 61 7.20 2.60 -7.75
N ASP A 62 7.00 1.54 -6.99
CA ASP A 62 7.17 1.49 -5.53
C ASP A 62 6.40 2.57 -4.76
N PRO A 63 5.09 2.70 -4.99
CA PRO A 63 4.31 3.75 -4.35
C PRO A 63 4.21 3.56 -2.83
N SER A 64 4.51 4.62 -2.08
CA SER A 64 4.20 4.71 -0.65
C SER A 64 3.17 5.80 -0.42
N VAL A 65 2.06 5.46 0.24
CA VAL A 65 0.92 6.34 0.45
C VAL A 65 0.73 6.62 1.94
N LEU A 66 0.68 7.90 2.29
CA LEU A 66 0.35 8.40 3.63
C LEU A 66 -1.06 8.99 3.60
N LYS A 67 -1.92 8.57 4.54
CA LYS A 67 -3.17 9.26 4.86
C LYS A 67 -2.95 10.22 6.03
N ASP A 68 -3.31 11.49 5.85
CA ASP A 68 -3.25 12.54 6.87
C ASP A 68 -4.55 13.35 6.89
N GLY A 69 -5.44 13.06 7.83
CA GLY A 69 -6.79 13.59 7.85
C GLY A 69 -7.59 13.15 6.61
N ASP A 70 -8.05 14.12 5.82
CA ASP A 70 -8.81 13.89 4.58
C ASP A 70 -7.90 13.87 3.33
N ASP A 71 -6.60 14.05 3.53
CA ASP A 71 -5.63 14.14 2.46
C ASP A 71 -4.82 12.84 2.35
N TYR A 72 -4.42 12.50 1.13
CA TYR A 72 -3.51 11.42 0.81
C TYR A 72 -2.29 11.99 0.11
N TYR A 73 -1.12 11.53 0.51
CA TYR A 73 0.16 11.90 -0.08
C TYR A 73 0.85 10.65 -0.58
N LEU A 74 1.42 10.74 -1.79
CA LEU A 74 2.12 9.65 -2.44
C LEU A 74 3.53 10.09 -2.78
N THR A 75 4.49 9.21 -2.58
CA THR A 75 5.84 9.30 -3.15
C THR A 75 6.24 7.96 -3.74
N LEU A 76 7.28 7.94 -4.59
CA LEU A 76 7.68 6.77 -5.37
C LEU A 76 9.20 6.75 -5.57
N SER A 77 9.71 5.63 -6.07
CA SER A 77 11.07 5.56 -6.59
C SER A 77 11.26 6.58 -7.71
N SER A 78 12.37 7.28 -7.67
CA SER A 78 12.74 8.23 -8.72
C SER A 78 14.01 7.83 -9.47
N PHE A 79 14.66 6.75 -9.03
CA PHE A 79 15.91 6.24 -9.59
C PHE A 79 16.92 7.36 -9.80
N ASP A 80 17.38 7.56 -11.03
CA ASP A 80 18.38 8.58 -11.37
C ASP A 80 17.75 9.92 -11.77
N ALA A 81 16.40 10.01 -11.75
CA ALA A 81 15.67 11.24 -12.05
C ALA A 81 15.70 12.22 -10.87
N TYR A 82 16.10 13.46 -11.14
CA TYR A 82 16.12 14.56 -10.18
C TYR A 82 15.43 15.80 -10.75
N PRO A 83 14.69 16.56 -9.89
CA PRO A 83 14.47 16.38 -8.45
C PRO A 83 13.82 15.04 -8.12
N GLY A 84 14.30 14.37 -7.05
CA GLY A 84 13.85 13.04 -6.66
C GLY A 84 12.73 13.05 -5.60
N LEU A 85 12.17 11.88 -5.32
CA LEU A 85 11.06 11.67 -4.40
C LEU A 85 9.90 12.63 -4.70
N PRO A 86 9.20 12.47 -5.83
CA PRO A 86 8.04 13.31 -6.16
C PRO A 86 6.94 13.14 -5.11
N ILE A 87 6.32 14.24 -4.74
CA ILE A 87 5.18 14.25 -3.80
C ILE A 87 3.93 14.55 -4.60
N TRP A 88 2.96 13.67 -4.50
CA TRP A 88 1.63 13.81 -5.06
C TRP A 88 0.59 13.95 -3.96
N HIS A 89 -0.50 14.63 -4.24
CA HIS A 89 -1.62 14.84 -3.34
C HIS A 89 -2.92 14.38 -3.97
N SER A 90 -3.78 13.75 -3.18
CA SER A 90 -5.15 13.39 -3.56
C SER A 90 -6.08 13.47 -2.35
N ARG A 91 -7.40 13.57 -2.59
CA ARG A 91 -8.45 13.43 -1.59
C ARG A 91 -9.32 12.19 -1.78
N ASP A 92 -9.11 11.46 -2.87
CA ASP A 92 -9.95 10.34 -3.26
C ASP A 92 -9.17 9.10 -3.75
N LEU A 93 -7.82 9.17 -3.78
CA LEU A 93 -6.91 8.14 -4.28
C LEU A 93 -7.01 7.90 -5.81
N VAL A 94 -7.80 8.69 -6.52
CA VAL A 94 -8.00 8.60 -7.97
C VAL A 94 -7.42 9.82 -8.68
N ASN A 95 -7.76 11.01 -8.18
CA ASN A 95 -7.30 12.27 -8.72
C ASN A 95 -6.05 12.75 -7.98
N TRP A 96 -4.89 12.58 -8.61
CA TRP A 96 -3.59 12.94 -8.05
C TRP A 96 -3.03 14.20 -8.70
N GLN A 97 -2.54 15.12 -7.88
CA GLN A 97 -1.89 16.36 -8.31
C GLN A 97 -0.46 16.42 -7.76
N PRO A 98 0.54 16.76 -8.57
CA PRO A 98 1.90 16.93 -8.09
C PRO A 98 1.99 18.15 -7.17
N LEU A 99 2.67 17.98 -6.02
CA LEU A 99 2.97 19.07 -5.07
C LEU A 99 4.40 19.57 -5.18
N GLY A 100 5.34 18.70 -5.51
CA GLY A 100 6.76 19.02 -5.55
C GLY A 100 7.62 17.78 -5.37
N HIS A 101 8.83 17.97 -4.85
CA HIS A 101 9.82 16.93 -4.65
C HIS A 101 10.48 17.08 -3.29
N ALA A 102 10.78 15.97 -2.64
CA ALA A 102 11.40 16.00 -1.31
C ALA A 102 12.93 16.14 -1.37
N ILE A 103 13.56 15.88 -2.52
CA ILE A 103 15.01 15.92 -2.64
C ILE A 103 15.45 16.58 -3.94
N THR A 104 16.40 17.51 -3.83
CA THR A 104 17.02 18.20 -4.98
C THR A 104 18.49 17.84 -5.14
N ARG A 105 19.14 17.45 -4.03
CA ARG A 105 20.55 17.04 -4.04
C ARG A 105 20.66 15.58 -4.48
N ASN A 106 21.51 15.31 -5.45
CA ASN A 106 21.80 13.95 -5.89
C ASN A 106 22.52 13.14 -4.80
N VAL A 107 21.95 11.99 -4.43
CA VAL A 107 22.52 10.99 -3.50
C VAL A 107 22.64 9.61 -4.13
N GLY A 108 22.43 9.50 -5.44
CA GLY A 108 22.44 8.26 -6.21
C GLY A 108 21.04 7.88 -6.73
N SER A 109 20.93 6.68 -7.23
CA SER A 109 19.65 6.10 -7.68
C SER A 109 18.74 5.83 -6.48
N ILE A 110 17.58 6.48 -6.42
CA ILE A 110 16.64 6.43 -5.29
C ILE A 110 15.58 5.36 -5.56
N TRP A 111 15.51 4.37 -4.66
CA TRP A 111 14.57 3.26 -4.75
C TRP A 111 13.43 3.41 -3.75
N ALA A 112 12.63 2.35 -3.61
CA ALA A 112 11.37 2.27 -2.86
C ALA A 112 11.34 3.05 -1.54
N PRO A 113 10.62 4.19 -1.46
CA PRO A 113 10.55 5.01 -0.26
C PRO A 113 9.44 4.56 0.70
N ASP A 114 9.47 5.10 1.91
CA ASP A 114 8.36 5.08 2.85
C ASP A 114 8.07 6.47 3.39
N ILE A 115 6.89 7.01 3.08
CA ILE A 115 6.43 8.32 3.57
C ILE A 115 5.54 8.13 4.80
N VAL A 116 5.90 8.81 5.89
CA VAL A 116 5.16 8.71 7.16
C VAL A 116 5.04 10.06 7.86
N LYS A 117 4.03 10.19 8.72
CA LYS A 117 3.90 11.31 9.65
C LYS A 117 4.04 10.82 11.08
N HIS A 118 4.93 11.46 11.84
CA HIS A 118 5.11 11.15 13.25
C HIS A 118 5.25 12.42 14.07
N ARG A 119 4.44 12.57 15.12
CA ARG A 119 4.42 13.74 16.01
C ARG A 119 4.38 15.09 15.27
N GLY A 120 3.52 15.15 14.22
CA GLY A 120 3.31 16.38 13.43
C GLY A 120 4.32 16.63 12.32
N ARG A 121 5.37 15.85 12.21
CA ARG A 121 6.44 15.98 11.22
C ARG A 121 6.37 14.86 10.19
N TYR A 122 6.67 15.17 8.93
CA TYR A 122 6.75 14.22 7.82
C TYR A 122 8.19 13.70 7.67
N PHE A 123 8.31 12.41 7.35
CA PHE A 123 9.57 11.73 7.09
C PHE A 123 9.43 10.89 5.82
N ILE A 124 10.50 10.81 5.03
CA ILE A 124 10.61 9.84 3.95
C ILE A 124 11.92 9.09 4.18
N TYR A 125 11.79 7.77 4.41
CA TYR A 125 12.91 6.84 4.45
C TYR A 125 13.05 6.22 3.08
N PHE A 126 14.27 6.11 2.58
CA PHE A 126 14.51 5.56 1.25
C PHE A 126 15.93 5.02 1.10
N PRO A 127 16.14 3.93 0.34
CA PRO A 127 17.46 3.49 -0.05
C PRO A 127 17.94 4.29 -1.27
N ALA A 128 19.24 4.56 -1.32
CA ALA A 128 19.88 5.10 -2.51
C ALA A 128 21.18 4.37 -2.83
N ARG A 129 21.48 4.21 -4.14
CA ARG A 129 22.65 3.52 -4.65
C ARG A 129 23.53 4.46 -5.45
N THR A 130 24.82 4.54 -5.09
CA THR A 130 25.85 5.26 -5.85
C THR A 130 26.97 4.29 -6.17
N GLY A 131 27.11 3.89 -7.43
CA GLY A 131 28.01 2.81 -7.83
C GLY A 131 27.70 1.50 -7.09
N GLU A 132 28.68 0.94 -6.43
CA GLU A 132 28.52 -0.29 -5.61
C GLU A 132 28.01 -0.02 -4.18
N ARG A 133 28.04 1.24 -3.74
CA ARG A 133 27.56 1.60 -2.40
C ARG A 133 26.06 1.81 -2.40
N ARG A 134 25.41 1.20 -1.42
CA ARG A 134 24.01 1.41 -1.10
C ARG A 134 23.88 1.81 0.36
N SER A 135 22.97 2.73 0.68
CA SER A 135 22.64 3.11 2.05
C SER A 135 21.19 3.52 2.13
N ASN A 136 20.63 3.53 3.33
CA ASN A 136 19.31 4.09 3.60
C ASN A 136 19.47 5.52 4.12
N PHE A 137 18.57 6.38 3.67
CA PHE A 137 18.55 7.80 4.00
C PHE A 137 17.19 8.18 4.58
N VAL A 138 17.16 9.32 5.25
CA VAL A 138 15.92 9.98 5.66
C VAL A 138 15.97 11.46 5.30
N VAL A 139 14.83 11.98 4.84
CA VAL A 139 14.53 13.41 4.79
C VAL A 139 13.29 13.69 5.62
N TRP A 140 13.16 14.91 6.16
CA TRP A 140 12.02 15.30 6.97
C TRP A 140 11.60 16.75 6.68
N ALA A 141 10.32 17.05 6.98
CA ALA A 141 9.76 18.40 6.89
C ALA A 141 8.64 18.59 7.91
N ASP A 142 8.42 19.84 8.35
CA ASP A 142 7.27 20.17 9.19
C ASP A 142 5.98 20.38 8.36
N ASP A 143 6.11 20.72 7.08
CA ASP A 143 5.03 20.79 6.10
C ASP A 143 5.34 19.81 4.93
N ILE A 144 4.32 19.11 4.44
CA ILE A 144 4.47 18.17 3.32
C ILE A 144 4.99 18.83 2.03
N LYS A 145 4.73 20.11 1.86
CA LYS A 145 5.25 20.93 0.74
C LYS A 145 6.70 21.35 0.94
N GLY A 146 7.28 21.04 2.11
CA GLY A 146 8.63 21.45 2.47
C GLY A 146 8.68 22.83 3.14
N PRO A 147 9.89 23.39 3.35
CA PRO A 147 11.15 22.83 2.82
C PRO A 147 11.52 21.50 3.50
N TRP A 148 12.01 20.56 2.68
CA TRP A 148 12.55 19.29 3.16
C TRP A 148 14.01 19.46 3.60
N SER A 149 14.41 18.69 4.59
CA SER A 149 15.79 18.67 5.09
C SER A 149 16.77 18.18 4.01
N ALA A 150 18.06 18.43 4.22
CA ALA A 150 19.08 17.68 3.49
C ALA A 150 18.95 16.16 3.83
N PRO A 151 19.28 15.27 2.87
CA PRO A 151 19.30 13.84 3.11
C PRO A 151 20.31 13.45 4.19
N ILE A 152 19.88 12.65 5.15
CA ILE A 152 20.69 12.13 6.25
C ILE A 152 20.90 10.64 5.98
N ASP A 153 22.15 10.22 5.85
CA ASP A 153 22.54 8.81 5.71
C ASP A 153 22.40 8.13 7.09
N ILE A 154 21.50 7.17 7.22
CA ILE A 154 21.28 6.41 8.46
C ILE A 154 22.01 5.06 8.45
N GLY A 155 22.82 4.79 7.44
CA GLY A 155 23.52 3.52 7.27
C GLY A 155 22.61 2.44 6.64
N LEU A 156 22.74 1.20 7.12
CA LEU A 156 21.92 0.06 6.67
C LEU A 156 22.16 -0.32 5.20
N GLY A 157 23.43 -0.32 4.79
CA GLY A 157 23.84 -0.52 3.38
C GLY A 157 23.50 -1.88 2.76
N GLY A 158 23.15 -2.89 3.57
CA GLY A 158 22.73 -4.21 3.11
C GLY A 158 21.24 -4.32 2.79
N TYR A 159 20.43 -3.29 3.12
CA TYR A 159 18.98 -3.35 3.09
C TYR A 159 18.38 -2.38 2.09
N ILE A 160 17.15 -2.71 1.62
CA ILE A 160 16.30 -1.87 0.79
C ILE A 160 14.89 -1.81 1.37
N ASP A 161 14.05 -0.98 0.78
CA ASP A 161 12.60 -0.92 0.95
C ASP A 161 12.18 -0.73 2.42
N PRO A 162 12.58 0.36 3.06
CA PRO A 162 12.24 0.58 4.45
C PRO A 162 10.73 0.71 4.66
N GLY A 163 10.24 0.27 5.83
CA GLY A 163 8.87 0.50 6.29
C GLY A 163 8.86 0.93 7.76
N HIS A 164 8.43 2.16 8.03
CA HIS A 164 8.42 2.71 9.38
C HIS A 164 7.21 2.24 10.19
N ALA A 165 7.41 1.97 11.46
CA ALA A 165 6.34 1.70 12.42
C ALA A 165 6.66 2.26 13.80
N VAL A 166 5.60 2.42 14.62
CA VAL A 166 5.72 2.70 16.05
C VAL A 166 5.25 1.49 16.82
N GLY A 167 6.10 0.98 17.71
CA GLY A 167 5.80 -0.16 18.56
C GLY A 167 4.86 0.20 19.72
N GLU A 168 4.35 -0.82 20.40
CA GLU A 168 3.56 -0.70 21.63
C GLU A 168 4.33 -0.06 22.77
N ASP A 169 5.66 -0.09 22.70
CA ASP A 169 6.58 0.58 23.62
C ASP A 169 6.78 2.08 23.32
N GLY A 170 6.09 2.58 22.27
CA GLY A 170 6.18 3.96 21.81
C GLY A 170 7.46 4.30 21.04
N LYS A 171 8.34 3.33 20.82
CA LYS A 171 9.57 3.52 20.05
C LYS A 171 9.31 3.37 18.55
N ARG A 172 10.23 3.91 17.78
CA ARG A 172 10.20 3.88 16.32
C ARG A 172 11.05 2.75 15.80
N TYR A 173 10.54 2.06 14.79
CA TYR A 173 11.21 0.94 14.12
C TYR A 173 11.18 1.12 12.62
N LEU A 174 12.22 0.67 11.97
CA LEU A 174 12.32 0.60 10.52
C LEU A 174 12.43 -0.88 10.13
N PHE A 175 11.38 -1.40 9.48
CA PHE A 175 11.37 -2.72 8.88
C PHE A 175 12.12 -2.66 7.54
N LEU A 176 12.77 -3.74 7.18
CA LEU A 176 13.76 -3.80 6.12
C LEU A 176 13.49 -5.04 5.24
N SER A 177 14.10 -5.09 4.07
CA SER A 177 14.11 -6.31 3.25
C SER A 177 14.67 -7.51 4.01
N GLY A 178 14.23 -8.72 3.64
CA GLY A 178 14.68 -9.96 4.26
C GLY A 178 14.01 -10.31 5.58
N GLY A 179 13.01 -9.52 6.04
CA GLY A 179 12.29 -9.76 7.29
C GLY A 179 12.99 -9.26 8.54
N ASP A 180 13.93 -8.35 8.38
CA ASP A 180 14.66 -7.71 9.47
C ASP A 180 14.01 -6.39 9.87
N TYR A 181 14.32 -5.89 11.05
CA TYR A 181 13.96 -4.55 11.50
C TYR A 181 15.06 -3.99 12.42
N VAL A 182 15.06 -2.66 12.58
CA VAL A 182 15.97 -1.96 13.50
C VAL A 182 15.21 -0.88 14.25
N GLN A 183 15.56 -0.66 15.51
CA GLN A 183 15.06 0.49 16.27
C GLN A 183 15.71 1.77 15.77
N LEU A 184 14.92 2.81 15.58
CA LEU A 184 15.39 4.17 15.32
C LEU A 184 15.57 4.94 16.65
N ALA A 185 16.38 5.97 16.62
CA ALA A 185 16.37 7.00 17.64
C ALA A 185 15.01 7.72 17.68
N ASP A 186 14.67 8.39 18.78
CA ASP A 186 13.36 9.03 18.99
C ASP A 186 13.05 10.10 17.95
N ASP A 187 14.07 10.79 17.46
CA ASP A 187 13.94 11.78 16.38
C ASP A 187 13.73 11.13 15.00
N GLY A 188 14.04 9.84 14.87
CA GLY A 188 13.93 9.07 13.61
C GLY A 188 15.01 9.35 12.59
N LEU A 189 16.09 10.02 12.98
CA LEU A 189 17.15 10.47 12.06
C LEU A 189 18.41 9.60 12.13
N SER A 190 18.40 8.57 12.97
CA SER A 190 19.49 7.60 13.10
C SER A 190 18.97 6.27 13.63
N VAL A 191 19.78 5.22 13.50
CA VAL A 191 19.48 3.92 14.10
C VAL A 191 19.94 3.87 15.57
N ALA A 192 19.18 3.16 16.42
CA ALA A 192 19.46 2.97 17.83
C ALA A 192 19.71 1.49 18.15
N GLY A 193 20.59 0.86 17.40
CA GLY A 193 20.94 -0.54 17.58
C GLY A 193 21.38 -1.22 16.29
N THR A 194 21.35 -2.54 16.30
CA THR A 194 21.65 -3.37 15.13
C THR A 194 20.37 -4.01 14.58
N PRO A 195 20.28 -4.25 13.29
CA PRO A 195 19.17 -5.00 12.70
C PRO A 195 19.01 -6.38 13.34
N LYS A 196 17.76 -6.81 13.49
CA LYS A 196 17.38 -8.12 14.02
C LYS A 196 16.37 -8.74 13.08
N HIS A 197 16.48 -10.04 12.88
CA HIS A 197 15.48 -10.80 12.15
C HIS A 197 14.21 -10.94 13.00
N VAL A 198 13.03 -10.68 12.39
CA VAL A 198 11.75 -10.69 13.11
C VAL A 198 10.65 -11.46 12.40
N TYR A 199 10.80 -11.73 11.11
CA TYR A 199 9.77 -12.40 10.33
C TYR A 199 10.31 -13.25 9.20
N ASP A 200 10.03 -14.56 9.27
CA ASP A 200 10.16 -15.48 8.16
C ASP A 200 8.89 -15.43 7.31
N GLY A 201 8.98 -14.83 6.14
CA GLY A 201 7.85 -14.69 5.23
C GLY A 201 7.23 -16.02 4.83
N TRP A 202 5.96 -15.96 4.45
CA TRP A 202 5.29 -17.13 3.88
C TRP A 202 6.04 -17.63 2.64
N ARG A 203 6.23 -18.95 2.54
CA ARG A 203 6.90 -19.60 1.42
C ARG A 203 5.89 -20.11 0.42
N TYR A 204 6.04 -19.72 -0.85
CA TYR A 204 5.26 -20.26 -1.95
C TYR A 204 5.69 -21.69 -2.31
N PRO A 205 4.82 -22.51 -2.98
CA PRO A 205 5.16 -23.83 -3.47
C PRO A 205 6.38 -23.82 -4.40
N GLN A 206 7.21 -24.84 -4.32
CA GLN A 206 8.48 -24.90 -5.07
C GLN A 206 8.29 -25.04 -6.58
N ASP A 207 7.13 -25.48 -7.01
CA ASP A 207 6.75 -25.66 -8.42
C ASP A 207 6.21 -24.36 -9.08
N TRP A 208 6.15 -23.27 -8.30
CA TRP A 208 5.74 -21.98 -8.85
C TRP A 208 6.89 -21.33 -9.61
N ASP A 209 6.55 -20.77 -10.78
CA ASP A 209 7.49 -20.01 -11.59
C ASP A 209 7.67 -18.60 -11.02
N VAL A 210 8.77 -18.40 -10.33
CA VAL A 210 9.17 -17.15 -9.66
C VAL A 210 10.67 -16.94 -9.83
N GLU A 211 11.08 -15.66 -9.79
CA GLU A 211 12.49 -15.29 -9.96
C GLU A 211 13.35 -15.79 -8.79
N ALA A 212 12.95 -15.43 -7.58
CA ALA A 212 13.66 -15.75 -6.35
C ALA A 212 12.77 -15.50 -5.13
N TYR A 213 13.16 -16.05 -3.99
CA TYR A 213 12.55 -15.65 -2.72
C TYR A 213 13.19 -14.33 -2.26
N ALA A 214 12.66 -13.21 -2.77
CA ALA A 214 13.06 -11.87 -2.38
C ALA A 214 11.92 -11.25 -1.56
N GLN A 215 12.10 -11.16 -0.24
CA GLN A 215 11.15 -10.53 0.66
C GLN A 215 11.55 -9.07 0.84
N GLU A 216 10.65 -8.16 0.44
CA GLU A 216 10.93 -6.72 0.38
C GLU A 216 9.66 -5.88 0.54
N GLY A 217 9.76 -4.56 0.59
CA GLY A 217 8.64 -3.65 0.66
C GLY A 217 7.74 -3.77 1.90
N PRO A 218 8.28 -4.00 3.14
CA PRO A 218 7.41 -4.15 4.31
C PRO A 218 6.66 -2.86 4.61
N LYS A 219 5.32 -2.94 4.76
CA LYS A 219 4.47 -1.86 5.25
C LYS A 219 3.70 -2.34 6.46
N ILE A 220 3.78 -1.58 7.55
CA ILE A 220 3.24 -1.97 8.85
C ILE A 220 2.09 -1.06 9.22
N HIS A 221 0.94 -1.64 9.54
CA HIS A 221 -0.25 -0.93 9.98
C HIS A 221 -0.77 -1.47 11.31
N LEU A 222 -0.96 -0.60 12.29
CA LEU A 222 -1.63 -0.93 13.54
C LEU A 222 -3.14 -0.73 13.39
N ARG A 223 -3.93 -1.80 13.59
CA ARG A 223 -5.38 -1.75 13.57
C ARG A 223 -5.99 -2.69 14.61
N ASN A 224 -6.86 -2.18 15.46
CA ASN A 224 -7.57 -2.95 16.49
C ASN A 224 -6.63 -3.78 17.39
N GLY A 225 -5.47 -3.21 17.75
CA GLY A 225 -4.48 -3.86 18.62
C GLY A 225 -3.70 -5.00 17.95
N TRP A 226 -3.70 -5.05 16.61
CA TRP A 226 -2.85 -5.92 15.81
C TRP A 226 -1.99 -5.08 14.85
N TYR A 227 -0.72 -5.43 14.77
CA TYR A 227 0.14 -5.02 13.69
C TYR A 227 -0.11 -5.94 12.50
N TYR A 228 -0.33 -5.35 11.34
CA TYR A 228 -0.42 -6.04 10.05
C TYR A 228 0.79 -5.63 9.23
N MET A 229 1.50 -6.61 8.72
CA MET A 229 2.61 -6.43 7.78
C MET A 229 2.17 -6.92 6.42
N THR A 230 2.32 -6.08 5.40
CA THR A 230 2.30 -6.51 3.99
C THR A 230 3.71 -6.41 3.44
N THR A 231 4.12 -7.40 2.65
CA THR A 231 5.45 -7.43 2.05
C THR A 231 5.39 -8.12 0.69
N ALA A 232 6.23 -7.71 -0.24
CA ALA A 232 6.38 -8.36 -1.51
C ALA A 232 7.32 -9.56 -1.40
N VAL A 233 7.09 -10.57 -2.23
CA VAL A 233 7.99 -11.70 -2.46
C VAL A 233 7.97 -12.10 -3.93
N GLY A 234 9.00 -12.80 -4.39
CA GLY A 234 9.04 -13.37 -5.74
C GLY A 234 9.93 -12.64 -6.75
N GLY A 235 10.57 -11.54 -6.34
CA GLY A 235 11.44 -10.73 -7.20
C GLY A 235 10.67 -9.79 -8.12
N THR A 236 11.38 -8.96 -8.88
CA THR A 236 10.81 -7.91 -9.75
C THR A 236 11.14 -8.09 -11.24
N ALA A 237 12.12 -8.92 -11.59
CA ALA A 237 12.62 -9.10 -12.95
C ALA A 237 12.28 -10.45 -13.58
N GLY A 238 11.63 -11.33 -12.83
CA GLY A 238 11.27 -12.67 -13.26
C GLY A 238 9.98 -12.74 -14.07
N PRO A 239 9.36 -13.93 -14.14
CA PRO A 239 8.12 -14.13 -14.88
C PRO A 239 6.97 -13.31 -14.29
N PRO A 240 5.95 -12.95 -15.09
CA PRO A 240 4.81 -12.13 -14.62
C PRO A 240 4.09 -12.72 -13.40
N THR A 241 4.16 -14.04 -13.23
CA THR A 241 3.56 -14.76 -12.09
C THR A 241 4.44 -14.77 -10.84
N GLY A 242 5.64 -14.23 -10.90
CA GLY A 242 6.61 -14.29 -9.82
C GLY A 242 6.31 -13.32 -8.67
N HIS A 243 6.02 -12.08 -9.00
CA HIS A 243 5.81 -11.03 -8.00
C HIS A 243 4.45 -11.19 -7.30
N MET A 244 4.45 -11.16 -5.98
CA MET A 244 3.24 -11.35 -5.18
C MET A 244 3.32 -10.57 -3.86
N VAL A 245 2.16 -10.34 -3.24
CA VAL A 245 2.05 -9.73 -1.92
C VAL A 245 1.57 -10.76 -0.92
N ILE A 246 2.30 -10.87 0.18
CA ILE A 246 1.93 -11.67 1.35
C ILE A 246 1.63 -10.76 2.53
N THR A 247 0.87 -11.28 3.50
CA THR A 247 0.57 -10.54 4.72
C THR A 247 0.71 -11.44 5.95
N ALA A 248 1.09 -10.80 7.05
CA ALA A 248 1.15 -11.40 8.38
C ALA A 248 0.62 -10.42 9.42
N ARG A 249 0.32 -10.91 10.62
CA ARG A 249 -0.08 -10.07 11.74
C ARG A 249 0.61 -10.47 13.03
N SER A 250 0.71 -9.55 13.97
CA SER A 250 1.22 -9.80 15.32
C SER A 250 0.56 -8.92 16.36
N ARG A 251 0.55 -9.33 17.61
CA ARG A 251 0.14 -8.49 18.75
C ARG A 251 1.28 -7.57 19.22
N SER A 252 2.51 -7.90 18.89
CA SER A 252 3.69 -7.12 19.22
C SER A 252 4.47 -6.75 17.96
N ILE A 253 5.06 -5.56 17.95
CA ILE A 253 5.96 -5.14 16.86
C ILE A 253 7.17 -6.10 16.71
N HIS A 254 7.49 -6.82 17.79
CA HIS A 254 8.59 -7.77 17.85
C HIS A 254 8.21 -9.21 17.44
N GLY A 255 6.95 -9.42 17.01
CA GLY A 255 6.43 -10.76 16.72
C GLY A 255 5.96 -11.52 17.99
N PRO A 256 5.66 -12.81 17.89
CA PRO A 256 5.73 -13.60 16.65
C PRO A 256 4.69 -13.14 15.61
N TRP A 257 5.06 -13.24 14.34
CA TRP A 257 4.20 -12.89 13.22
C TRP A 257 3.47 -14.13 12.69
N GLU A 258 2.14 -14.02 12.58
CA GLU A 258 1.28 -15.07 12.03
C GLU A 258 1.00 -14.78 10.56
N ASN A 259 1.35 -15.71 9.68
CA ASN A 259 1.02 -15.63 8.25
C ASN A 259 -0.50 -15.69 8.05
N ALA A 260 -1.02 -14.88 7.11
CA ALA A 260 -2.41 -15.02 6.69
C ALA A 260 -2.63 -16.40 6.04
N PRO A 261 -3.76 -17.07 6.34
CA PRO A 261 -4.05 -18.39 5.81
C PRO A 261 -4.23 -18.40 4.28
N ASN A 262 -4.53 -17.25 3.70
CA ASN A 262 -4.80 -17.08 2.26
C ASN A 262 -3.64 -16.39 1.51
N ASN A 263 -2.41 -16.49 2.03
CA ASN A 263 -1.26 -15.99 1.28
C ASN A 263 -1.02 -16.78 -0.02
N PRO A 264 -0.60 -16.11 -1.11
CA PRO A 264 -0.44 -14.68 -1.25
C PRO A 264 -1.81 -13.98 -1.37
N ILE A 265 -1.93 -12.77 -0.82
CA ILE A 265 -3.17 -11.99 -0.90
C ILE A 265 -3.43 -11.39 -2.29
N THR A 266 -2.38 -11.26 -3.08
CA THR A 266 -2.47 -10.92 -4.50
C THR A 266 -1.28 -11.50 -5.25
N ARG A 267 -1.54 -12.00 -6.46
CA ARG A 267 -0.56 -12.55 -7.39
C ARG A 267 -1.16 -12.60 -8.78
N THR A 268 -0.37 -12.35 -9.80
CA THR A 268 -0.72 -12.69 -11.18
C THR A 268 -0.79 -14.22 -11.31
N GLN A 269 -1.90 -14.75 -11.78
CA GLN A 269 -2.17 -16.20 -11.79
C GLN A 269 -1.74 -16.89 -13.09
N SER A 270 -1.59 -16.12 -14.16
CA SER A 270 -1.25 -16.64 -15.48
C SER A 270 -0.37 -15.65 -16.24
N ALA A 271 0.64 -16.15 -16.92
CA ALA A 271 1.45 -15.34 -17.82
C ALA A 271 0.66 -14.81 -19.04
N ALA A 272 -0.47 -15.47 -19.39
CA ALA A 272 -1.37 -15.04 -20.46
C ALA A 272 -2.28 -13.88 -20.01
N GLU A 273 -2.51 -13.74 -18.70
CA GLU A 273 -3.33 -12.70 -18.09
C GLU A 273 -2.52 -12.05 -16.93
N PRO A 274 -1.51 -11.22 -17.25
CA PRO A 274 -0.54 -10.73 -16.26
C PRO A 274 -1.09 -9.66 -15.30
N TRP A 275 -2.33 -9.20 -15.46
CA TRP A 275 -3.04 -8.20 -14.61
C TRP A 275 -4.52 -8.47 -14.44
#